data_86bd53d774779eb44263fb83af4560c7
#
_entry.id   86bd53d774779eb44263fb83af4560c7
#
_cell.length_a   1.000
_cell.length_b   1.000
_cell.length_c   1.000
_cell.angle_alpha   90.00
_cell.angle_beta   90.00
_cell.angle_gamma   90.00
#
_symmetry.space_group_name_H-M   'P 1'
#
loop_
_entity.id
_entity.type
_entity.pdbx_description
1 polymer ?
#
loop_
_entity_poly.entity_id
_entity_poly.type
_entity_poly.pdbx_seq_one_letter_code
_entity_poly.pdbx_strand_id
1 'polypeptide(L)'
;MYLRAVKYLILVWIVVAACSCNGGGDKEHPVVFKGVYSFGPEVKSFKDCDSGREFWVTDSSKQLELQYSQLNFEKPYEPVYVEVEGVKIHSNKEGLGSEYDSTLVVKKLIKITKEIPQDLCK
;
A
#
# COMPACT_ATOMS: atom_id res chain seq x y z
N MET A 1 31.57 -17.28 -45.74
CA MET A 1 31.84 -17.73 -44.37
C MET A 1 31.79 -16.63 -43.31
N TYR A 2 32.27 -15.45 -43.61
CA TYR A 2 32.21 -14.33 -42.68
C TYR A 2 30.79 -13.89 -42.34
N LEU A 3 29.87 -13.92 -43.25
CA LEU A 3 28.49 -13.47 -43.06
C LEU A 3 27.67 -14.33 -42.10
N ARG A 4 28.01 -15.62 -41.97
CA ARG A 4 27.31 -16.51 -41.04
C ARG A 4 27.73 -16.29 -39.59
N ALA A 5 29.01 -16.03 -39.35
CA ALA A 5 29.52 -15.76 -38.00
C ALA A 5 28.99 -14.42 -37.44
N VAL A 6 28.86 -13.42 -38.30
CA VAL A 6 28.33 -12.10 -37.94
C VAL A 6 26.85 -12.19 -37.57
N LYS A 7 26.07 -13.00 -38.28
CA LYS A 7 24.64 -13.20 -37.95
C LYS A 7 24.44 -13.84 -36.56
N TYR A 8 25.27 -14.80 -36.21
CA TYR A 8 25.20 -15.42 -34.91
C TYR A 8 25.64 -14.49 -33.77
N LEU A 9 26.64 -13.67 -34.00
CA LEU A 9 27.09 -12.66 -33.06
C LEU A 9 26.01 -11.61 -32.78
N ILE A 10 25.30 -11.16 -33.80
CA ILE A 10 24.20 -10.19 -33.69
C ILE A 10 23.04 -10.82 -32.93
N LEU A 11 22.69 -12.07 -33.18
CA LEU A 11 21.65 -12.80 -32.47
C LEU A 11 21.97 -12.97 -30.99
N VAL A 12 23.22 -13.28 -30.67
CA VAL A 12 23.68 -13.40 -29.28
C VAL A 12 23.58 -12.05 -28.55
N TRP A 13 23.92 -10.98 -29.19
CA TRP A 13 23.78 -9.63 -28.62
C TRP A 13 22.34 -9.24 -28.35
N ILE A 14 21.42 -9.60 -29.24
CA ILE A 14 19.98 -9.31 -29.05
C ILE A 14 19.42 -10.09 -27.87
N VAL A 15 19.83 -11.34 -27.66
CA VAL A 15 19.38 -12.15 -26.54
C VAL A 15 19.92 -11.62 -25.21
N VAL A 16 21.15 -11.14 -25.17
CA VAL A 16 21.73 -10.56 -23.97
C VAL A 16 21.02 -9.24 -23.61
N ALA A 17 20.65 -8.43 -24.60
CA ALA A 17 19.90 -7.20 -24.38
C ALA A 17 18.48 -7.46 -23.81
N ALA A 18 17.82 -8.53 -24.23
CA ALA A 18 16.52 -8.90 -23.72
C ALA A 18 16.56 -9.37 -22.26
N CYS A 19 17.65 -10.01 -21.84
CA CYS A 19 17.81 -10.44 -20.45
C CYS A 19 18.12 -9.30 -19.48
N SER A 20 18.66 -8.18 -19.95
CA SER A 20 18.97 -7.04 -19.09
C SER A 20 17.75 -6.18 -18.73
N CYS A 21 16.61 -6.39 -19.39
CA CYS A 21 15.39 -5.65 -19.10
C CYS A 21 14.66 -6.12 -17.84
N ASN A 22 15.03 -7.25 -17.25
CA ASN A 22 14.40 -7.82 -16.07
C ASN A 22 15.07 -7.42 -14.75
N GLY A 23 16.08 -6.58 -14.79
CA GLY A 23 16.86 -6.22 -13.62
C GLY A 23 16.35 -4.99 -12.84
N GLY A 24 15.13 -4.53 -13.10
CA GLY A 24 14.70 -3.26 -12.57
C GLY A 24 13.82 -3.35 -11.35
N GLY A 25 14.10 -4.15 -10.29
CA GLY A 25 13.09 -4.34 -9.56
C GLY A 25 12.78 -4.35 -8.12
N ASP A 26 13.56 -3.74 -7.33
CA ASP A 26 13.27 -3.60 -5.90
C ASP A 26 12.25 -2.51 -5.59
N LYS A 27 11.20 -2.43 -6.36
CA LYS A 27 10.08 -1.58 -6.00
C LYS A 27 9.13 -2.38 -5.14
N GLU A 28 8.87 -1.86 -3.93
CA GLU A 28 7.84 -2.38 -3.07
C GLU A 28 6.54 -2.54 -3.85
N HIS A 29 6.03 -3.75 -3.89
CA HIS A 29 4.77 -4.02 -4.56
C HIS A 29 3.62 -3.73 -3.60
N PRO A 30 2.61 -2.96 -4.01
CA PRO A 30 1.42 -2.77 -3.19
C PRO A 30 0.74 -4.10 -2.90
N VAL A 31 0.33 -4.30 -1.67
CA VAL A 31 -0.44 -5.47 -1.24
C VAL A 31 -1.77 -5.02 -0.65
N VAL A 32 -2.72 -5.94 -0.58
CA VAL A 32 -4.04 -5.66 0.01
C VAL A 32 -3.97 -5.81 1.52
N PHE A 33 -4.42 -4.77 2.22
CA PHE A 33 -4.60 -4.76 3.66
C PHE A 33 -6.09 -4.67 3.99
N LYS A 34 -6.52 -5.45 4.95
CA LYS A 34 -7.90 -5.44 5.46
C LYS A 34 -7.86 -5.10 6.93
N GLY A 35 -8.61 -4.11 7.34
CA GLY A 35 -8.56 -3.68 8.73
C GLY A 35 -9.55 -2.58 9.08
N VAL A 36 -9.34 -2.02 10.25
CA VAL A 36 -10.17 -0.98 10.82
C VAL A 36 -9.43 0.35 10.75
N TYR A 37 -10.04 1.31 10.09
CA TYR A 37 -9.49 2.65 9.89
C TYR A 37 -10.21 3.64 10.79
N SER A 38 -9.44 4.50 11.45
CA SER A 38 -9.95 5.63 12.24
C SER A 38 -9.26 6.90 11.80
N PHE A 39 -10.04 7.94 11.56
CA PHE A 39 -9.56 9.20 11.04
C PHE A 39 -10.04 10.35 11.91
N GLY A 40 -9.13 11.23 12.27
CA GLY A 40 -9.43 12.43 13.05
C GLY A 40 -8.36 13.50 12.87
N PRO A 41 -8.49 14.63 13.60
CA PRO A 41 -7.59 15.76 13.42
C PRO A 41 -6.11 15.47 13.69
N GLU A 42 -5.82 14.58 14.65
CA GLU A 42 -4.45 14.33 15.09
C GLU A 42 -3.94 12.95 14.76
N VAL A 43 -4.84 11.96 14.60
CA VAL A 43 -4.46 10.57 14.39
C VAL A 43 -5.20 10.00 13.20
N LYS A 44 -4.44 9.29 12.36
CA LYS A 44 -4.94 8.48 11.25
C LYS A 44 -4.37 7.10 11.44
N SER A 45 -5.19 6.16 11.87
CA SER A 45 -4.73 4.83 12.23
C SER A 45 -5.45 3.72 11.50
N PHE A 46 -4.73 2.65 11.24
CA PHE A 46 -5.24 1.43 10.64
C PHE A 46 -4.82 0.26 11.50
N LYS A 47 -5.79 -0.53 11.93
CA LYS A 47 -5.54 -1.77 12.65
C LYS A 47 -5.74 -2.95 11.71
N ASP A 48 -4.65 -3.67 11.44
CA ASP A 48 -4.70 -4.83 10.56
C ASP A 48 -5.49 -5.97 11.22
N CYS A 49 -6.47 -6.50 10.49
CA CYS A 49 -7.31 -7.59 11.00
C CYS A 49 -6.53 -8.87 11.24
N ASP A 50 -5.53 -9.18 10.41
CA ASP A 50 -4.78 -10.42 10.52
C ASP A 50 -3.81 -10.41 11.70
N SER A 51 -3.01 -9.35 11.82
CA SER A 51 -1.94 -9.27 12.83
C SER A 51 -2.35 -8.55 14.10
N GLY A 52 -3.39 -7.74 14.06
CA GLY A 52 -3.78 -6.86 15.16
C GLY A 52 -2.88 -5.66 15.36
N ARG A 53 -1.91 -5.46 14.49
CA ARG A 53 -0.98 -4.32 14.57
C ARG A 53 -1.63 -3.04 14.09
N GLU A 54 -1.25 -1.95 14.71
CA GLU A 54 -1.68 -0.62 14.30
C GLU A 54 -0.59 0.09 13.50
N PHE A 55 -1.02 0.77 12.45
CA PHE A 55 -0.14 1.55 11.58
C PHE A 55 -0.64 2.98 11.51
N TRP A 56 0.30 3.91 11.38
CA TRP A 56 -0.03 5.24 10.91
C TRP A 56 -0.46 5.17 9.44
N VAL A 57 -1.39 6.03 9.02
CA VAL A 57 -1.89 6.02 7.63
C VAL A 57 -1.50 7.30 6.91
N THR A 58 -0.92 7.14 5.74
CA THR A 58 -0.77 8.19 4.75
C THR A 58 -1.60 7.82 3.53
N ASP A 59 -2.63 8.62 3.23
CA ASP A 59 -3.52 8.35 2.11
C ASP A 59 -3.04 9.03 0.84
N SER A 60 -2.18 8.35 0.10
CA SER A 60 -1.71 8.84 -1.21
C SER A 60 -2.80 8.80 -2.28
N SER A 61 -3.82 7.97 -2.08
CA SER A 61 -4.96 7.89 -3.00
C SER A 61 -5.90 9.09 -2.88
N LYS A 62 -5.93 9.73 -1.72
CA LYS A 62 -6.91 10.76 -1.32
C LYS A 62 -8.36 10.27 -1.29
N GLN A 63 -8.61 9.06 -1.71
CA GLN A 63 -9.94 8.46 -1.74
C GLN A 63 -10.38 7.95 -0.37
N LEU A 64 -9.45 7.43 0.43
CA LEU A 64 -9.77 6.91 1.76
C LEU A 64 -10.29 8.03 2.66
N GLU A 65 -9.59 9.14 2.74
CA GLU A 65 -10.02 10.30 3.54
C GLU A 65 -11.32 10.88 3.02
N LEU A 66 -11.46 10.99 1.69
CA LEU A 66 -12.67 11.51 1.07
C LEU A 66 -13.88 10.63 1.37
N GLN A 67 -13.77 9.33 1.15
CA GLN A 67 -14.87 8.38 1.39
C GLN A 67 -15.23 8.30 2.87
N TYR A 68 -14.24 8.37 3.76
CA TYR A 68 -14.49 8.44 5.19
C TYR A 68 -15.31 9.68 5.54
N SER A 69 -14.96 10.83 5.01
CA SER A 69 -15.69 12.09 5.27
C SER A 69 -17.12 12.03 4.78
N GLN A 70 -17.39 11.31 3.71
CA GLN A 70 -18.74 11.15 3.15
C GLN A 70 -19.65 10.25 3.99
N LEU A 71 -19.10 9.51 4.95
CA LEU A 71 -19.89 8.72 5.88
C LEU A 71 -20.61 9.56 6.95
N ASN A 72 -20.24 10.83 7.06
CA ASN A 72 -20.91 11.83 7.91
C ASN A 72 -21.02 11.41 9.38
N PHE A 73 -19.93 10.96 9.98
CA PHE A 73 -19.92 10.72 11.42
C PHE A 73 -20.00 12.02 12.21
N GLU A 74 -20.77 12.02 13.27
CA GLU A 74 -20.88 13.16 14.18
C GLU A 74 -19.60 13.40 15.00
N LYS A 75 -18.85 12.34 15.25
CA LYS A 75 -17.62 12.38 16.05
C LYS A 75 -16.43 11.92 15.21
N PRO A 76 -15.22 12.49 15.46
CA PRO A 76 -14.02 11.97 14.83
C PRO A 76 -13.64 10.60 15.39
N TYR A 77 -12.76 9.91 14.70
CA TYR A 77 -12.20 8.61 15.09
C TYR A 77 -13.18 7.44 15.12
N GLU A 78 -14.37 7.58 14.55
CA GLU A 78 -15.27 6.44 14.41
C GLU A 78 -14.65 5.37 13.54
N PRO A 79 -14.54 4.12 14.04
CA PRO A 79 -13.89 3.06 13.28
C PRO A 79 -14.76 2.57 12.13
N VAL A 80 -14.10 2.32 10.99
CA VAL A 80 -14.75 1.73 9.82
C VAL A 80 -13.90 0.58 9.29
N TYR A 81 -14.53 -0.38 8.66
CA TYR A 81 -13.82 -1.44 7.96
C TYR A 81 -13.39 -0.96 6.58
N VAL A 82 -12.11 -1.19 6.25
CA VAL A 82 -11.58 -0.83 4.95
C VAL A 82 -10.75 -1.97 4.35
N GLU A 83 -10.77 -2.05 3.04
CA GLU A 83 -9.84 -2.85 2.26
C GLU A 83 -9.10 -1.88 1.34
N VAL A 84 -7.79 -1.87 1.45
CA VAL A 84 -6.94 -0.94 0.72
C VAL A 84 -5.76 -1.69 0.11
N GLU A 85 -5.27 -1.14 -0.99
CA GLU A 85 -4.01 -1.56 -1.58
C GLU A 85 -2.96 -0.52 -1.22
N GLY A 86 -1.85 -0.97 -0.67
CA GLY A 86 -0.83 -0.06 -0.18
C GLY A 86 0.50 -0.71 0.11
N VAL A 87 1.38 0.09 0.69
CA VAL A 87 2.75 -0.29 1.03
C VAL A 87 3.00 0.06 2.50
N LYS A 88 3.59 -0.88 3.22
CA LYS A 88 4.03 -0.63 4.60
C LYS A 88 5.47 -0.16 4.61
N ILE A 89 5.73 0.97 5.26
CA ILE A 89 7.06 1.54 5.42
C ILE A 89 7.35 1.82 6.89
N HIS A 90 8.60 2.04 7.25
CA HIS A 90 8.94 2.52 8.58
C HIS A 90 8.43 3.94 8.77
N SER A 91 7.88 4.23 9.95
CA SER A 91 7.44 5.57 10.27
C SER A 91 8.60 6.54 10.43
N ASN A 92 8.36 7.82 10.18
CA ASN A 92 9.33 8.87 10.42
C ASN A 92 9.62 8.97 11.92
N LYS A 93 10.82 9.39 12.26
CA LYS A 93 11.24 9.58 13.66
C LYS A 93 10.62 10.82 14.29
N GLU A 94 10.09 11.72 13.48
CA GLU A 94 9.49 12.97 13.93
C GLU A 94 8.09 13.14 13.33
N GLY A 95 7.22 13.85 14.03
CA GLY A 95 5.88 14.15 13.58
C GLY A 95 4.81 13.25 14.17
N LEU A 96 3.57 13.41 13.72
CA LEU A 96 2.41 12.75 14.30
C LEU A 96 2.45 11.22 14.20
N GLY A 97 3.03 10.70 13.15
CA GLY A 97 3.11 9.25 12.94
C GLY A 97 4.28 8.56 13.64
N SER A 98 5.13 9.31 14.34
CA SER A 98 6.38 8.79 14.91
C SER A 98 6.18 7.79 16.05
N GLU A 99 5.04 7.79 16.69
CA GLU A 99 4.69 6.83 17.75
C GLU A 99 4.38 5.44 17.21
N TYR A 100 4.14 5.32 15.92
CA TYR A 100 3.87 4.05 15.25
C TYR A 100 5.14 3.52 14.62
N ASP A 101 5.41 2.23 14.76
CA ASP A 101 6.58 1.60 14.15
C ASP A 101 6.53 1.64 12.63
N SER A 102 5.33 1.51 12.07
CA SER A 102 5.12 1.44 10.64
C SER A 102 4.02 2.38 10.17
N THR A 103 4.15 2.81 8.93
CA THR A 103 3.15 3.61 8.23
C THR A 103 2.62 2.83 7.04
N LEU A 104 1.30 2.76 6.92
CA LEU A 104 0.63 2.23 5.74
C LEU A 104 0.40 3.38 4.76
N VAL A 105 1.05 3.30 3.61
CA VAL A 105 0.82 4.25 2.51
C VAL A 105 -0.24 3.66 1.60
N VAL A 106 -1.43 4.24 1.66
CA VAL A 106 -2.58 3.77 0.88
C VAL A 106 -2.47 4.30 -0.55
N LYS A 107 -2.42 3.38 -1.49
CA LYS A 107 -2.36 3.70 -2.93
C LYS A 107 -3.71 3.62 -3.61
N LYS A 108 -4.59 2.77 -3.10
CA LYS A 108 -5.92 2.57 -3.67
C LYS A 108 -6.90 2.13 -2.60
N LEU A 109 -8.08 2.73 -2.58
CA LEU A 109 -9.19 2.25 -1.75
C LEU A 109 -9.99 1.21 -2.54
N ILE A 110 -10.17 0.04 -1.95
CA ILE A 110 -10.96 -1.04 -2.54
C ILE A 110 -12.38 -1.04 -1.99
N LYS A 111 -12.50 -0.96 -0.65
CA LYS A 111 -13.79 -1.02 0.01
C LYS A 111 -13.76 -0.22 1.32
N ILE A 112 -14.87 0.44 1.63
CA ILE A 112 -15.09 1.08 2.93
C ILE A 112 -16.54 0.84 3.36
N THR A 113 -16.73 0.46 4.61
CA THR A 113 -18.06 0.26 5.18
C THR A 113 -18.05 0.55 6.68
N LYS A 114 -19.18 1.07 7.18
CA LYS A 114 -19.37 1.29 8.63
C LYS A 114 -19.42 -0.03 9.42
N GLU A 115 -19.85 -1.11 8.79
CA GLU A 115 -19.97 -2.41 9.41
C GLU A 115 -18.63 -3.13 9.43
N ILE A 116 -18.17 -3.46 10.64
CA ILE A 116 -16.91 -4.19 10.82
C ILE A 116 -17.22 -5.67 10.87
N PRO A 117 -16.70 -6.47 9.89
CA PRO A 117 -16.94 -7.91 9.90
C PRO A 117 -16.31 -8.58 11.12
N GLN A 118 -17.13 -9.24 11.93
CA GLN A 118 -16.67 -9.90 13.15
C GLN A 118 -15.77 -11.10 12.86
N ASP A 119 -15.93 -11.73 11.71
CA ASP A 119 -15.14 -12.91 11.32
C ASP A 119 -13.74 -12.56 10.86
N LEU A 120 -13.54 -11.35 10.35
CA LEU A 120 -12.27 -10.90 9.79
C LEU A 120 -11.44 -10.05 10.75
N CYS A 121 -12.11 -9.23 11.55
CA CYS A 121 -11.46 -8.31 12.49
C CYS A 121 -11.96 -8.57 13.91
N LYS A 122 -11.26 -9.40 14.60
CA LYS A 122 -11.57 -9.71 16.01
C LYS A 122 -10.96 -8.70 16.95
#